data_44640aacac62a7b2165fc231a83c7a67
#
_entry.id   44640aacac62a7b2165fc231a83c7a67
#
_cell.length_a   1.000
_cell.length_b   1.000
_cell.length_c   1.000
_cell.angle_alpha   90.00
_cell.angle_beta   90.00
_cell.angle_gamma   90.00
#
_symmetry.space_group_name_H-M   'P 1'
#
loop_
_entity.id
_entity.type
_entity.pdbx_description
1 polymer ?
#
loop_
_entity_poly.entity_id
_entity_poly.type
_entity_poly.pdbx_seq_one_letter_code
_entity_poly.pdbx_strand_id
1 'polypeptide(L)'
;QLSVNANMQYEPLNAGNWANWRTQILRLEAQTYEPSRQDTPEALQRIICDEKGVSLAAIDGEQLVGFCLGAPLEVFDHVRGPAEDPLRGNDTSLYAADTLVDTAFRGQGIGRSLKTRQIEAARLAGFKQICGRNRAGLADTMWQLNVSLGARAVHIIEKDYRDGIEPDLCIYYRIPL
;
A
#
# COMPACT_ATOMS: atom_id res chain seq x y z
N GLN A 1 12.88 14.79 20.53
CA GLN A 1 13.65 14.63 19.28
C GLN A 1 13.52 13.17 18.85
N LEU A 2 12.70 12.94 17.83
CA LEU A 2 12.62 11.61 17.20
C LEU A 2 13.97 11.37 16.52
N SER A 3 14.74 10.42 17.03
CA SER A 3 15.97 10.01 16.37
C SER A 3 15.60 9.37 15.03
N VAL A 4 15.92 10.05 13.94
CA VAL A 4 15.86 9.43 12.60
C VAL A 4 16.87 8.27 12.65
N ASN A 5 16.39 7.04 12.44
CA ASN A 5 17.27 5.89 12.38
C ASN A 5 18.19 6.06 11.17
N ALA A 6 19.47 6.38 11.41
CA ALA A 6 20.46 6.63 10.38
C ALA A 6 20.72 5.41 9.47
N ASN A 7 20.30 4.20 9.90
CA ASN A 7 20.46 2.96 9.14
C ASN A 7 19.25 2.62 8.28
N MET A 8 18.18 3.42 8.33
CA MET A 8 16.98 3.15 7.52
C MET A 8 17.25 3.43 6.06
N GLN A 9 17.02 2.42 5.22
CA GLN A 9 17.14 2.52 3.78
C GLN A 9 15.79 2.21 3.13
N TYR A 10 15.55 2.86 2.01
CA TYR A 10 14.34 2.63 1.20
C TYR A 10 14.79 2.18 -0.18
N GLU A 11 14.28 1.04 -0.63
CA GLU A 11 14.59 0.53 -1.95
C GLU A 11 13.37 0.06 -2.70
N PRO A 12 13.37 0.13 -4.04
CA PRO A 12 12.29 -0.43 -4.84
C PRO A 12 12.14 -1.92 -4.61
N LEU A 13 10.89 -2.39 -4.55
CA LEU A 13 10.54 -3.81 -4.64
C LEU A 13 10.09 -4.10 -6.07
N ASN A 14 10.64 -5.18 -6.65
CA ASN A 14 10.36 -5.57 -8.02
C ASN A 14 10.66 -7.05 -8.24
N ALA A 15 10.52 -7.53 -9.47
CA ALA A 15 10.83 -8.91 -9.82
C ALA A 15 12.27 -9.32 -9.51
N GLY A 16 13.21 -8.37 -9.56
CA GLY A 16 14.62 -8.64 -9.33
C GLY A 16 14.97 -8.96 -7.87
N ASN A 17 14.19 -8.50 -6.90
CA ASN A 17 14.45 -8.72 -5.48
C ASN A 17 13.31 -9.38 -4.70
N TRP A 18 12.22 -9.73 -5.37
CA TRP A 18 11.10 -10.44 -4.73
C TRP A 18 11.56 -11.68 -3.97
N ALA A 19 12.38 -12.52 -4.59
CA ALA A 19 12.86 -13.74 -3.96
C ALA A 19 13.64 -13.48 -2.66
N ASN A 20 14.41 -12.39 -2.61
CA ASN A 20 15.16 -12.00 -1.42
C ASN A 20 14.27 -11.59 -0.25
N TRP A 21 13.18 -10.85 -0.54
CA TRP A 21 12.34 -10.24 0.49
C TRP A 21 11.06 -11.01 0.80
N ARG A 22 10.72 -12.00 -0.04
CA ARG A 22 9.47 -12.75 0.03
C ARG A 22 9.13 -13.23 1.44
N THR A 23 10.04 -13.92 2.09
CA THR A 23 9.79 -14.48 3.42
C THR A 23 9.48 -13.41 4.46
N GLN A 24 10.23 -12.30 4.44
CA GLN A 24 10.02 -11.20 5.38
C GLN A 24 8.72 -10.44 5.09
N ILE A 25 8.39 -10.23 3.82
CA ILE A 25 7.14 -9.59 3.41
C ILE A 25 5.93 -10.42 3.88
N LEU A 26 5.93 -11.73 3.62
CA LEU A 26 4.84 -12.62 4.02
C LEU A 26 4.67 -12.69 5.55
N ARG A 27 5.79 -12.74 6.27
CA ARG A 27 5.75 -12.72 7.74
C ARG A 27 5.13 -11.43 8.26
N LEU A 28 5.54 -10.29 7.73
CA LEU A 28 5.06 -8.98 8.17
C LEU A 28 3.58 -8.79 7.85
N GLU A 29 3.13 -9.24 6.68
CA GLU A 29 1.72 -9.27 6.29
C GLU A 29 0.88 -10.08 7.28
N ALA A 30 1.32 -11.31 7.59
CA ALA A 30 0.61 -12.20 8.49
C ALA A 30 0.59 -11.71 9.94
N GLN A 31 1.62 -10.99 10.38
CA GLN A 31 1.69 -10.41 11.73
C GLN A 31 0.85 -9.14 11.88
N THR A 32 0.58 -8.44 10.79
CA THR A 32 -0.02 -7.11 10.82
C THR A 32 -1.52 -7.14 10.61
N TYR A 33 -2.01 -8.00 9.73
CA TYR A 33 -3.41 -8.00 9.31
C TYR A 33 -4.19 -9.21 9.82
N GLU A 34 -5.46 -8.99 10.10
CA GLU A 34 -6.43 -10.04 10.33
C GLU A 34 -6.53 -10.93 9.08
N PRO A 35 -6.87 -12.23 9.20
CA PRO A 35 -6.92 -13.14 8.06
C PRO A 35 -7.75 -12.61 6.88
N SER A 36 -8.86 -11.93 7.15
CA SER A 36 -9.74 -11.34 6.13
C SER A 36 -9.08 -10.22 5.31
N ARG A 37 -8.01 -9.61 5.83
CA ARG A 37 -7.29 -8.50 5.21
C ARG A 37 -5.94 -8.91 4.63
N GLN A 38 -5.52 -10.14 4.84
CA GLN A 38 -4.22 -10.63 4.32
C GLN A 38 -4.34 -10.95 2.83
N ASP A 39 -3.33 -10.51 2.06
CA ASP A 39 -3.18 -10.93 0.68
C ASP A 39 -2.46 -12.28 0.58
N THR A 40 -2.77 -13.03 -0.47
CA THR A 40 -2.06 -14.28 -0.76
C THR A 40 -0.64 -14.00 -1.26
N PRO A 41 0.31 -14.96 -1.10
CA PRO A 41 1.66 -14.81 -1.66
C PRO A 41 1.63 -14.54 -3.17
N GLU A 42 0.73 -15.17 -3.91
CA GLU A 42 0.58 -15.00 -5.35
C GLU A 42 0.10 -13.59 -5.71
N ALA A 43 -0.83 -13.04 -4.93
CA ALA A 43 -1.32 -11.67 -5.12
C ALA A 43 -0.21 -10.65 -4.85
N LEU A 44 0.55 -10.81 -3.77
CA LEU A 44 1.68 -9.93 -3.43
C LEU A 44 2.76 -9.99 -4.52
N GLN A 45 3.09 -11.19 -4.99
CA GLN A 45 4.06 -11.38 -6.06
C GLN A 45 3.62 -10.68 -7.34
N ARG A 46 2.35 -10.83 -7.72
CA ARG A 46 1.81 -10.21 -8.94
C ARG A 46 1.91 -8.68 -8.89
N ILE A 47 1.66 -8.09 -7.73
CA ILE A 47 1.78 -6.64 -7.54
C ILE A 47 3.23 -6.19 -7.63
N ILE A 48 4.11 -6.82 -6.86
CA ILE A 48 5.53 -6.44 -6.76
C ILE A 48 6.27 -6.68 -8.07
N CYS A 49 5.97 -7.75 -8.77
CA CYS A 49 6.65 -8.12 -10.02
C CYS A 49 6.05 -7.49 -11.27
N ASP A 50 5.00 -6.68 -11.16
CA ASP A 50 4.44 -5.94 -12.28
C ASP A 50 5.48 -4.95 -12.83
N GLU A 51 5.67 -4.93 -14.14
CA GLU A 51 6.67 -4.07 -14.80
C GLU A 51 6.40 -2.57 -14.58
N LYS A 52 5.14 -2.21 -14.38
CA LYS A 52 4.70 -0.84 -14.08
C LYS A 52 4.40 -0.64 -12.60
N GLY A 53 4.81 -1.57 -11.76
CA GLY A 53 4.63 -1.48 -10.32
C GLY A 53 5.47 -0.37 -9.70
N VAL A 54 4.94 0.22 -8.64
CA VAL A 54 5.65 1.20 -7.81
C VAL A 54 5.53 0.75 -6.37
N SER A 55 6.47 -0.08 -5.96
CA SER A 55 6.51 -0.68 -4.63
C SER A 55 7.86 -0.40 -3.98
N LEU A 56 7.88 -0.19 -2.67
CA LEU A 56 9.06 0.18 -1.91
C LEU A 56 9.13 -0.61 -0.60
N ALA A 57 10.35 -0.91 -0.19
CA ALA A 57 10.65 -1.48 1.12
C ALA A 57 11.41 -0.48 1.99
N ALA A 58 11.10 -0.48 3.28
CA ALA A 58 11.90 0.15 4.31
C ALA A 58 12.73 -0.94 5.00
N ILE A 59 14.04 -0.74 5.04
CA ILE A 59 15.00 -1.74 5.49
C ILE A 59 15.91 -1.14 6.56
N ASP A 60 16.01 -1.83 7.69
CA ASP A 60 16.95 -1.53 8.75
C ASP A 60 18.02 -2.64 8.78
N GLY A 61 19.21 -2.34 8.25
CA GLY A 61 20.25 -3.34 8.07
C GLY A 61 19.82 -4.42 7.08
N GLU A 62 19.58 -5.64 7.58
CA GLU A 62 19.11 -6.77 6.78
C GLU A 62 17.63 -7.10 7.01
N GLN A 63 16.96 -6.30 7.84
CA GLN A 63 15.57 -6.54 8.21
C GLN A 63 14.63 -5.62 7.44
N LEU A 64 13.65 -6.20 6.77
CA LEU A 64 12.54 -5.47 6.18
C LEU A 64 11.56 -5.11 7.29
N VAL A 65 11.36 -3.81 7.51
CA VAL A 65 10.54 -3.29 8.61
C VAL A 65 9.25 -2.62 8.14
N GLY A 66 9.08 -2.47 6.84
CA GLY A 66 7.86 -1.93 6.26
C GLY A 66 7.90 -2.00 4.74
N PHE A 67 6.76 -1.83 4.12
CA PHE A 67 6.65 -1.74 2.67
C PHE A 67 5.39 -0.98 2.25
N CYS A 68 5.40 -0.46 1.03
CA CYS A 68 4.20 -0.01 0.35
C CYS A 68 4.17 -0.59 -1.06
N LEU A 69 3.03 -1.09 -1.47
CA LEU A 69 2.85 -1.79 -2.74
C LEU A 69 1.90 -1.01 -3.64
N GLY A 70 2.23 -0.98 -4.93
CA GLY A 70 1.38 -0.38 -5.94
C GLY A 70 1.61 -0.98 -7.30
N ALA A 71 0.54 -1.11 -8.07
CA ALA A 71 0.55 -1.53 -9.45
C ALA A 71 -0.55 -0.79 -10.22
N PRO A 72 -0.56 -0.81 -11.56
CA PRO A 72 -1.62 -0.17 -12.32
C PRO A 72 -3.01 -0.61 -11.87
N LEU A 73 -3.93 0.34 -11.83
CA LEU A 73 -5.33 0.10 -11.43
C LEU A 73 -5.96 -1.09 -12.16
N GLU A 74 -5.58 -1.29 -13.41
CA GLU A 74 -6.07 -2.36 -14.28
C GLU A 74 -5.76 -3.77 -13.77
N VAL A 75 -4.74 -3.92 -12.93
CA VAL A 75 -4.38 -5.22 -12.33
C VAL A 75 -5.41 -5.71 -11.31
N PHE A 76 -6.21 -4.80 -10.76
CA PHE A 76 -7.10 -5.08 -9.62
C PHE A 76 -8.57 -5.24 -10.05
N ASP A 77 -8.83 -6.06 -11.05
CA ASP A 77 -10.17 -6.31 -11.61
C ASP A 77 -11.08 -7.12 -10.66
N HIS A 78 -10.53 -7.73 -9.63
CA HIS A 78 -11.21 -8.58 -8.65
C HIS A 78 -11.40 -7.90 -7.28
N VAL A 79 -10.98 -6.64 -7.14
CA VAL A 79 -11.07 -5.88 -5.89
C VAL A 79 -12.15 -4.82 -6.04
N ARG A 80 -13.07 -4.75 -5.07
CA ARG A 80 -14.09 -3.71 -5.03
C ARG A 80 -13.43 -2.34 -4.83
N GLY A 81 -13.91 -1.37 -5.57
CA GLY A 81 -13.28 -0.07 -5.74
C GLY A 81 -12.58 0.00 -7.10
N PRO A 82 -11.40 -0.60 -7.26
CA PRO A 82 -10.72 -0.65 -8.57
C PRO A 82 -11.58 -1.25 -9.69
N ALA A 83 -12.27 -2.36 -9.43
CA ALA A 83 -13.07 -3.05 -10.44
C ALA A 83 -14.17 -2.17 -11.03
N GLU A 84 -14.70 -1.23 -10.26
CA GLU A 84 -15.82 -0.35 -10.62
C GLU A 84 -15.35 1.08 -10.91
N ASP A 85 -14.04 1.35 -10.82
CA ASP A 85 -13.51 2.70 -11.00
C ASP A 85 -13.61 3.12 -12.48
N PRO A 86 -14.25 4.27 -12.78
CA PRO A 86 -14.36 4.75 -14.17
C PRO A 86 -13.01 5.08 -14.82
N LEU A 87 -11.93 5.26 -14.04
CA LEU A 87 -10.59 5.47 -14.57
C LEU A 87 -9.89 4.17 -15.00
N ARG A 88 -10.47 3.02 -14.65
CA ARG A 88 -9.92 1.73 -15.07
C ARG A 88 -9.93 1.61 -16.60
N GLY A 89 -8.80 1.20 -17.16
CA GLY A 89 -8.61 1.12 -18.61
C GLY A 89 -7.95 2.34 -19.23
N ASN A 90 -7.76 3.42 -18.46
CA ASN A 90 -7.10 4.64 -18.96
C ASN A 90 -5.57 4.55 -18.86
N ASP A 91 -5.02 3.57 -18.14
CA ASP A 91 -3.59 3.41 -17.88
C ASP A 91 -2.94 4.65 -17.23
N THR A 92 -3.69 5.36 -16.37
CA THR A 92 -3.24 6.61 -15.75
C THR A 92 -3.15 6.55 -14.24
N SER A 93 -3.68 5.48 -13.63
CA SER A 93 -3.80 5.39 -12.18
C SER A 93 -2.94 4.26 -11.62
N LEU A 94 -2.22 4.57 -10.55
CA LEU A 94 -1.60 3.55 -9.69
C LEU A 94 -2.59 3.21 -8.57
N TYR A 95 -2.79 1.92 -8.30
CA TYR A 95 -3.53 1.48 -7.12
C TYR A 95 -2.56 1.14 -5.99
N ALA A 96 -2.70 1.84 -4.86
CA ALA A 96 -1.94 1.57 -3.64
C ALA A 96 -2.60 0.41 -2.91
N ALA A 97 -2.03 -0.78 -3.09
CA ALA A 97 -2.64 -2.04 -2.65
C ALA A 97 -2.41 -2.33 -1.18
N ASP A 98 -1.26 -1.93 -0.65
CA ASP A 98 -0.88 -2.27 0.72
C ASP A 98 0.20 -1.30 1.20
N THR A 99 0.11 -0.88 2.47
CA THR A 99 1.15 -0.12 3.15
C THR A 99 1.17 -0.55 4.61
N LEU A 100 2.30 -1.04 5.08
CA LEU A 100 2.42 -1.43 6.47
C LEU A 100 3.83 -1.16 7.02
N VAL A 101 3.90 -1.01 8.33
CA VAL A 101 5.14 -0.86 9.09
C VAL A 101 5.08 -1.82 10.27
N ASP A 102 6.19 -2.53 10.51
CA ASP A 102 6.35 -3.39 11.69
C ASP A 102 6.01 -2.59 12.96
N THR A 103 5.23 -3.19 13.84
CA THR A 103 4.77 -2.56 15.09
C THR A 103 5.95 -2.04 15.93
N ALA A 104 7.08 -2.77 15.95
CA ALA A 104 8.28 -2.36 16.67
C ALA A 104 8.94 -1.08 16.13
N PHE A 105 8.61 -0.69 14.90
CA PHE A 105 9.19 0.47 14.21
C PHE A 105 8.18 1.61 13.99
N ARG A 106 6.97 1.49 14.52
CA ARG A 106 5.96 2.54 14.39
C ARG A 106 6.35 3.81 15.17
N GLY A 107 5.80 4.94 14.76
CA GLY A 107 6.08 6.25 15.38
C GLY A 107 7.39 6.88 14.96
N GLN A 108 8.08 6.34 13.96
CA GLN A 108 9.36 6.86 13.44
C GLN A 108 9.23 7.53 12.07
N GLY A 109 8.02 7.68 11.54
CA GLY A 109 7.77 8.32 10.24
C GLY A 109 8.03 7.42 9.02
N ILE A 110 8.18 6.10 9.22
CA ILE A 110 8.48 5.16 8.12
C ILE A 110 7.31 5.07 7.14
N GLY A 111 6.08 4.99 7.63
CA GLY A 111 4.89 4.95 6.78
C GLY A 111 4.77 6.19 5.91
N ARG A 112 5.01 7.36 6.47
CA ARG A 112 5.04 8.64 5.74
C ARG A 112 6.13 8.65 4.68
N SER A 113 7.33 8.20 5.02
CA SER A 113 8.46 8.14 4.08
C SER A 113 8.16 7.19 2.93
N LEU A 114 7.59 6.02 3.21
CA LEU A 114 7.17 5.06 2.17
C LEU A 114 6.15 5.68 1.21
N LYS A 115 5.09 6.28 1.74
CA LYS A 115 4.03 6.89 0.92
C LYS A 115 4.53 8.09 0.13
N THR A 116 5.32 8.94 0.73
CA THR A 116 5.90 10.11 0.05
C THR A 116 6.79 9.68 -1.11
N ARG A 117 7.61 8.66 -0.90
CA ARG A 117 8.47 8.11 -1.95
C ARG A 117 7.67 7.40 -3.04
N GLN A 118 6.60 6.69 -2.68
CA GLN A 118 5.71 6.06 -3.66
C GLN A 118 5.02 7.11 -4.53
N ILE A 119 4.52 8.19 -3.93
CA ILE A 119 3.88 9.31 -4.65
C ILE A 119 4.86 9.92 -5.66
N GLU A 120 6.08 10.20 -5.24
CA GLU A 120 7.10 10.78 -6.11
C GLU A 120 7.49 9.82 -7.24
N ALA A 121 7.71 8.54 -6.93
CA ALA A 121 8.03 7.53 -7.93
C ALA A 121 6.89 7.33 -8.94
N ALA A 122 5.64 7.35 -8.48
CA ALA A 122 4.47 7.26 -9.35
C ALA A 122 4.36 8.48 -10.28
N ARG A 123 4.62 9.69 -9.75
CA ARG A 123 4.64 10.91 -10.55
C ARG A 123 5.70 10.83 -11.66
N LEU A 124 6.92 10.41 -11.32
CA LEU A 124 8.01 10.25 -12.28
C LEU A 124 7.74 9.16 -13.32
N ALA A 125 6.99 8.12 -12.94
CA ALA A 125 6.57 7.07 -13.87
C ALA A 125 5.43 7.49 -14.81
N GLY A 126 4.86 8.69 -14.62
CA GLY A 126 3.82 9.24 -15.50
C GLY A 126 2.40 8.97 -15.06
N PHE A 127 2.18 8.39 -13.89
CA PHE A 127 0.84 8.24 -13.34
C PHE A 127 0.25 9.61 -12.98
N LYS A 128 -1.07 9.76 -13.13
CA LYS A 128 -1.78 11.01 -12.88
C LYS A 128 -2.44 11.05 -11.51
N GLN A 129 -2.73 9.91 -10.93
CA GLN A 129 -3.29 9.79 -9.59
C GLN A 129 -2.96 8.43 -8.98
N ILE A 130 -2.99 8.39 -7.65
CA ILE A 130 -2.99 7.16 -6.88
C ILE A 130 -4.41 6.94 -6.37
N CYS A 131 -4.91 5.73 -6.53
CA CYS A 131 -6.16 5.27 -5.94
C CYS A 131 -5.85 4.28 -4.82
N GLY A 132 -6.75 4.16 -3.86
CA GLY A 132 -6.60 3.21 -2.78
C GLY A 132 -7.83 3.14 -1.91
N ARG A 133 -7.80 2.24 -0.94
CA ARG A 133 -8.88 2.12 0.03
C ARG A 133 -8.35 1.87 1.44
N ASN A 134 -9.00 2.46 2.42
CA ASN A 134 -8.70 2.24 3.83
C ASN A 134 -9.96 1.79 4.56
N ARG A 135 -9.85 0.70 5.31
CA ARG A 135 -10.94 0.21 6.15
C ARG A 135 -11.10 1.12 7.36
N ALA A 136 -12.30 1.66 7.54
CA ALA A 136 -12.63 2.49 8.70
C ALA A 136 -12.47 1.67 10.00
N GLY A 137 -11.97 2.33 11.04
CA GLY A 137 -11.68 1.72 12.34
C GLY A 137 -10.32 1.02 12.37
N LEU A 138 -10.06 0.08 11.46
CA LEU A 138 -8.82 -0.70 11.44
C LEU A 138 -7.66 0.02 10.78
N ALA A 139 -7.92 0.90 9.82
CA ALA A 139 -6.90 1.62 9.06
C ALA A 139 -7.01 3.15 9.19
N ASP A 140 -7.53 3.64 10.30
CA ASP A 140 -7.75 5.09 10.50
C ASP A 140 -6.44 5.88 10.50
N THR A 141 -5.37 5.35 11.07
CA THR A 141 -4.05 5.99 11.07
C THR A 141 -3.53 6.15 9.64
N MET A 142 -3.68 5.12 8.81
CA MET A 142 -3.28 5.17 7.41
C MET A 142 -4.16 6.14 6.61
N TRP A 143 -5.47 6.18 6.90
CA TRP A 143 -6.37 7.14 6.27
C TRP A 143 -5.95 8.59 6.58
N GLN A 144 -5.65 8.89 7.86
CA GLN A 144 -5.17 10.21 8.26
C GLN A 144 -3.86 10.59 7.55
N LEU A 145 -2.94 9.64 7.42
CA LEU A 145 -1.71 9.85 6.67
C LEU A 145 -2.01 10.17 5.20
N ASN A 146 -2.85 9.38 4.55
CA ASN A 146 -3.22 9.59 3.15
C ASN A 146 -3.90 10.97 2.94
N VAL A 147 -4.78 11.37 3.85
CA VAL A 147 -5.42 12.71 3.80
C VAL A 147 -4.36 13.81 3.89
N SER A 148 -3.39 13.66 4.79
CA SER A 148 -2.29 14.64 4.93
C SER A 148 -1.41 14.74 3.68
N LEU A 149 -1.44 13.71 2.82
CA LEU A 149 -0.71 13.65 1.54
C LEU A 149 -1.60 13.99 0.33
N GLY A 150 -2.81 14.46 0.56
CA GLY A 150 -3.71 14.94 -0.48
C GLY A 150 -4.84 13.99 -0.87
N ALA A 151 -5.05 12.90 -0.14
CA ALA A 151 -6.13 11.97 -0.44
C ALA A 151 -7.51 12.62 -0.23
N ARG A 152 -8.42 12.30 -1.15
CA ARG A 152 -9.83 12.69 -1.10
C ARG A 152 -10.68 11.44 -1.24
N ALA A 153 -11.67 11.29 -0.36
CA ALA A 153 -12.65 10.23 -0.46
C ALA A 153 -13.51 10.43 -1.70
N VAL A 154 -13.67 9.39 -2.51
CA VAL A 154 -14.51 9.43 -3.72
C VAL A 154 -15.66 8.44 -3.66
N HIS A 155 -15.56 7.40 -2.84
CA HIS A 155 -16.60 6.39 -2.71
C HIS A 155 -16.48 5.65 -1.38
N ILE A 156 -17.60 5.12 -0.88
CA ILE A 156 -17.68 4.27 0.30
C ILE A 156 -18.05 2.86 -0.13
N ILE A 157 -17.27 1.87 0.28
CA ILE A 157 -17.50 0.46 -0.01
C ILE A 157 -17.96 -0.21 1.28
N GLU A 158 -19.18 -0.75 1.28
CA GLU A 158 -19.75 -1.40 2.44
C GLU A 158 -19.79 -2.92 2.28
N LYS A 159 -19.66 -3.63 3.42
CA LYS A 159 -19.86 -5.08 3.52
C LYS A 159 -18.99 -5.89 2.57
N ASP A 160 -17.74 -5.48 2.40
CA ASP A 160 -16.80 -6.16 1.51
C ASP A 160 -16.14 -7.37 2.18
N TYR A 161 -15.75 -7.23 3.45
CA TYR A 161 -15.02 -8.27 4.17
C TYR A 161 -15.93 -9.33 4.80
N ARG A 162 -17.07 -8.93 5.36
CA ARG A 162 -18.07 -9.82 5.99
C ARG A 162 -17.43 -10.77 7.00
N ASP A 163 -16.51 -10.22 7.80
CA ASP A 163 -15.69 -10.97 8.76
C ASP A 163 -16.14 -10.81 10.21
N GLY A 164 -17.27 -10.15 10.44
CA GLY A 164 -17.79 -9.87 11.77
C GLY A 164 -17.12 -8.73 12.52
N ILE A 165 -16.09 -8.11 11.93
CA ILE A 165 -15.42 -6.94 12.49
C ILE A 165 -16.11 -5.68 11.98
N GLU A 166 -16.66 -4.87 12.91
CA GLU A 166 -17.36 -3.63 12.56
C GLU A 166 -16.48 -2.39 12.85
N PRO A 167 -16.59 -1.32 12.05
CA PRO A 167 -17.40 -1.22 10.83
C PRO A 167 -16.81 -1.98 9.64
N ASP A 168 -17.65 -2.63 8.85
CA ASP A 168 -17.25 -3.24 7.57
C ASP A 168 -17.45 -2.22 6.45
N LEU A 169 -16.55 -1.26 6.39
CA LEU A 169 -16.65 -0.11 5.53
C LEU A 169 -15.26 0.35 5.13
N CYS A 170 -15.04 0.58 3.82
CA CYS A 170 -13.80 1.14 3.29
C CYS A 170 -14.05 2.50 2.64
N ILE A 171 -13.10 3.40 2.85
CA ILE A 171 -13.03 4.66 2.13
C ILE A 171 -12.17 4.43 0.89
N TYR A 172 -12.76 4.58 -0.29
CA TYR A 172 -12.05 4.58 -1.56
C TYR A 172 -11.63 6.01 -1.89
N TYR A 173 -10.35 6.21 -2.17
CA TYR A 173 -9.78 7.56 -2.28
C TYR A 173 -8.93 7.72 -3.53
N ARG A 174 -8.62 9.00 -3.86
CA ARG A 174 -7.64 9.40 -4.85
C ARG A 174 -6.65 10.39 -4.27
N ILE A 175 -5.41 10.29 -4.68
CA ILE A 175 -4.37 11.30 -4.47
C ILE A 175 -3.96 11.81 -5.85
N PRO A 176 -4.25 13.06 -6.23
CA PRO A 176 -3.75 13.65 -7.48
C PRO A 176 -2.22 13.76 -7.46
N LEU A 177 -1.59 13.50 -8.57
CA LEU A 177 -0.12 13.59 -8.72
C LEU A 177 0.32 14.82 -9.49
#